data_9fba836b93a7574fae2ea7ff61401fed
#
_entry.id   9fba836b93a7574fae2ea7ff61401fed
#
_cell.length_a   1.000
_cell.length_b   1.000
_cell.length_c   1.000
_cell.angle_alpha   90.00
_cell.angle_beta   90.00
_cell.angle_gamma   90.00
#
_symmetry.space_group_name_H-M   'P 1'
#
loop_
_entity.id
_entity.type
_entity.pdbx_description
1 polymer ?
#
loop_
_entity_poly.entity_id
_entity_poly.type
_entity_poly.pdbx_seq_one_letter_code
_entity_poly.pdbx_strand_id
1 'polypeptide(L)'
;MKKILSIVMTVLLVLSVAVMPASAEADKTLKFGEDGKFRILQFADIQDNAFLEYATYQFIKDSVAELKPDLIVLTGDNISGGGSPTKTLAKFGIARFMSIFEKAGVPVAMVFGNHDSEGLANKEDQMAMYQNYDCFVGCEGEDLTGCGNYNLPIYDSKGEKMLYNLWMIDSLTYNRHPE
;
A
#
# COMPACT_ATOMS: atom_id res chain seq x y z
N MET A 1 -25.07 -34.20 38.43
CA MET A 1 -25.17 -34.13 36.98
C MET A 1 -25.13 -32.71 36.43
N LYS A 2 -25.97 -31.73 36.90
CA LYS A 2 -25.98 -30.33 36.37
C LYS A 2 -24.64 -29.59 36.54
N LYS A 3 -23.91 -29.78 37.67
CA LYS A 3 -22.60 -29.11 37.91
C LYS A 3 -21.49 -29.67 37.03
N ILE A 4 -21.47 -30.97 36.71
CA ILE A 4 -20.49 -31.60 35.83
C ILE A 4 -20.70 -31.14 34.39
N LEU A 5 -21.95 -31.03 33.95
CA LEU A 5 -22.32 -30.57 32.62
C LEU A 5 -21.90 -29.09 32.41
N SER A 6 -22.01 -28.24 33.46
CA SER A 6 -21.59 -26.83 33.42
C SER A 6 -20.08 -26.70 33.29
N ILE A 7 -19.29 -27.52 34.01
CA ILE A 7 -17.82 -27.52 33.94
C ILE A 7 -17.33 -27.98 32.55
N VAL A 8 -17.96 -29.03 32.01
CA VAL A 8 -17.60 -29.55 30.66
C VAL A 8 -17.91 -28.51 29.58
N MET A 9 -19.06 -27.80 29.66
CA MET A 9 -19.37 -26.73 28.74
C MET A 9 -18.42 -25.54 28.85
N THR A 10 -17.99 -25.18 30.05
CA THR A 10 -17.05 -24.08 30.27
C THR A 10 -15.66 -24.43 29.75
N VAL A 11 -15.19 -25.66 29.94
CA VAL A 11 -13.90 -26.14 29.41
C VAL A 11 -13.93 -26.25 27.89
N LEU A 12 -15.04 -26.69 27.27
CA LEU A 12 -15.19 -26.69 25.80
C LEU A 12 -15.22 -25.27 25.21
N LEU A 13 -15.84 -24.30 25.92
CA LEU A 13 -15.85 -22.90 25.48
C LEU A 13 -14.46 -22.24 25.57
N VAL A 14 -13.70 -22.57 26.62
CA VAL A 14 -12.31 -22.05 26.79
C VAL A 14 -11.34 -22.69 25.81
N LEU A 15 -11.53 -23.96 25.45
CA LEU A 15 -10.70 -24.63 24.42
C LEU A 15 -11.02 -24.13 22.99
N SER A 16 -12.23 -23.66 22.72
CA SER A 16 -12.60 -23.13 21.41
C SER A 16 -12.06 -21.71 21.14
N VAL A 17 -11.68 -20.97 22.19
CA VAL A 17 -11.06 -19.64 22.07
C VAL A 17 -9.54 -19.69 21.84
N ALA A 18 -8.91 -20.86 22.06
CA ALA A 18 -7.45 -21.00 22.04
C ALA A 18 -6.85 -21.40 20.69
N VAL A 19 -7.64 -21.53 19.62
CA VAL A 19 -7.13 -21.82 18.27
C VAL A 19 -7.68 -20.78 17.29
N MET A 20 -7.35 -19.52 17.52
CA MET A 20 -7.21 -18.63 16.37
C MET A 20 -5.89 -19.02 15.69
N PRO A 21 -5.89 -19.43 14.41
CA PRO A 21 -4.63 -19.50 13.68
C PRO A 21 -4.05 -18.08 13.77
N ALA A 22 -2.84 -17.96 14.30
CA ALA A 22 -2.05 -16.77 14.10
C ALA A 22 -2.05 -16.56 12.58
N SER A 23 -2.69 -15.50 12.11
CA SER A 23 -2.54 -15.04 10.74
C SER A 23 -1.04 -14.97 10.54
N ALA A 24 -0.48 -15.85 9.74
CA ALA A 24 0.92 -15.73 9.35
C ALA A 24 1.00 -14.36 8.67
N GLU A 25 1.71 -13.44 9.31
CA GLU A 25 2.01 -12.15 8.73
C GLU A 25 2.70 -12.47 7.39
N ALA A 26 2.07 -12.08 6.29
CA ALA A 26 2.59 -12.40 4.97
C ALA A 26 4.01 -11.85 4.88
N ASP A 27 4.98 -12.67 4.50
CA ASP A 27 6.36 -12.25 4.28
C ASP A 27 6.35 -11.19 3.18
N LYS A 28 6.49 -9.94 3.57
CA LYS A 28 6.52 -8.77 2.67
C LYS A 28 7.92 -8.51 2.11
N THR A 29 8.86 -9.43 2.29
CA THR A 29 10.23 -9.29 1.80
C THR A 29 10.25 -9.25 0.27
N LEU A 30 10.71 -8.14 -0.29
CA LEU A 30 10.90 -8.02 -1.73
C LEU A 30 12.15 -8.81 -2.15
N LYS A 31 11.99 -9.73 -3.08
CA LYS A 31 13.08 -10.61 -3.54
C LYS A 31 12.95 -10.97 -5.01
N PHE A 32 14.09 -11.18 -5.64
CA PHE A 32 14.16 -11.67 -7.01
C PHE A 32 13.50 -13.04 -7.13
N GLY A 33 12.89 -13.29 -8.28
CA GLY A 33 12.47 -14.64 -8.65
C GLY A 33 13.68 -15.57 -8.87
N GLU A 34 13.43 -16.87 -8.89
CA GLU A 34 14.47 -17.86 -9.20
C GLU A 34 15.03 -17.71 -10.63
N ASP A 35 14.28 -17.05 -11.52
CA ASP A 35 14.69 -16.70 -12.87
C ASP A 35 15.64 -15.48 -12.92
N GLY A 36 16.01 -14.93 -11.77
CA GLY A 36 16.89 -13.78 -11.64
C GLY A 36 16.25 -12.45 -12.04
N LYS A 37 14.91 -12.37 -12.09
CA LYS A 37 14.18 -11.16 -12.46
C LYS A 37 13.42 -10.61 -11.28
N PHE A 38 13.28 -9.29 -11.28
CA PHE A 38 12.39 -8.53 -10.41
C PHE A 38 11.71 -7.45 -11.24
N ARG A 39 10.40 -7.55 -11.41
CA ARG A 39 9.62 -6.66 -12.28
C ARG A 39 8.96 -5.58 -11.47
N ILE A 40 9.23 -4.34 -11.80
CA ILE A 40 8.59 -3.17 -11.21
C ILE A 40 7.63 -2.59 -12.24
N LEU A 41 6.36 -2.46 -11.86
CA LEU A 41 5.38 -1.71 -12.63
C LEU A 41 5.21 -0.33 -12.00
N GLN A 42 5.59 0.70 -12.73
CA GLN A 42 5.45 2.07 -12.29
C GLN A 42 4.19 2.69 -12.87
N PHE A 43 3.40 3.33 -12.01
CA PHE A 43 2.36 4.27 -12.39
C PHE A 43 2.73 5.67 -11.89
N ALA A 44 2.65 6.64 -12.78
CA ALA A 44 2.80 8.06 -12.49
C ALA A 44 1.53 8.77 -12.91
N ASP A 45 1.18 9.84 -12.23
CA ASP A 45 0.12 10.75 -12.66
C ASP A 45 -1.21 10.04 -12.98
N ILE A 46 -1.62 9.09 -12.13
CA ILE A 46 -2.97 8.52 -12.21
C ILE A 46 -3.98 9.64 -12.09
N GLN A 47 -3.77 10.53 -11.14
CA GLN A 47 -4.37 11.86 -10.96
C GLN A 47 -5.87 11.93 -11.28
N ASP A 48 -6.57 10.84 -11.08
CA ASP A 48 -7.99 10.73 -11.34
C ASP A 48 -8.79 11.27 -10.15
N ASN A 49 -10.07 11.50 -10.36
CA ASN A 49 -10.97 11.94 -9.30
C ASN A 49 -11.36 10.75 -8.38
N ALA A 50 -12.14 11.06 -7.34
CA ALA A 50 -12.57 10.08 -6.35
C ALA A 50 -13.28 8.85 -6.96
N PHE A 51 -13.83 8.94 -8.15
CA PHE A 51 -14.61 7.85 -8.75
C PHE A 51 -13.80 6.96 -9.69
N LEU A 52 -12.60 7.37 -10.05
CA LEU A 52 -11.70 6.70 -10.99
C LEU A 52 -12.39 6.34 -12.31
N GLU A 53 -12.02 7.00 -13.38
CA GLU A 53 -12.58 6.75 -14.70
C GLU A 53 -12.49 5.28 -15.09
N TYR A 54 -13.52 4.77 -15.74
CA TYR A 54 -13.56 3.35 -16.12
C TYR A 54 -12.37 2.93 -16.99
N ALA A 55 -11.93 3.79 -17.88
CA ALA A 55 -10.76 3.52 -18.73
C ALA A 55 -9.47 3.41 -17.90
N THR A 56 -9.26 4.31 -16.94
CA THR A 56 -8.13 4.28 -15.99
C THR A 56 -8.17 3.00 -15.15
N TYR A 57 -9.35 2.66 -14.61
CA TYR A 57 -9.53 1.43 -13.84
C TYR A 57 -9.16 0.17 -14.64
N GLN A 58 -9.67 0.07 -15.88
CA GLN A 58 -9.36 -1.08 -16.73
C GLN A 58 -7.89 -1.12 -17.13
N PHE A 59 -7.31 0.01 -17.49
CA PHE A 59 -5.89 0.09 -17.84
C PHE A 59 -4.99 -0.41 -16.69
N ILE A 60 -5.22 0.05 -15.46
CA ILE A 60 -4.47 -0.39 -14.28
C ILE A 60 -4.64 -1.90 -14.07
N LYS A 61 -5.89 -2.38 -14.09
CA LYS A 61 -6.22 -3.79 -13.88
C LYS A 61 -5.57 -4.69 -14.93
N ASP A 62 -5.69 -4.34 -16.20
CA ASP A 62 -5.15 -5.13 -17.30
C ASP A 62 -3.62 -5.12 -17.31
N SER A 63 -3.00 -3.97 -17.02
CA SER A 63 -1.55 -3.85 -16.89
C SER A 63 -1.00 -4.76 -15.79
N VAL A 64 -1.63 -4.79 -14.61
CA VAL A 64 -1.21 -5.66 -13.51
C VAL A 64 -1.37 -7.15 -13.88
N ALA A 65 -2.49 -7.50 -14.52
CA ALA A 65 -2.79 -8.88 -14.89
C ALA A 65 -1.85 -9.41 -15.99
N GLU A 66 -1.48 -8.56 -16.97
CA GLU A 66 -0.63 -8.92 -18.09
C GLU A 66 0.85 -8.96 -17.69
N LEU A 67 1.32 -7.92 -17.00
CA LEU A 67 2.75 -7.75 -16.69
C LEU A 67 3.20 -8.55 -15.47
N LYS A 68 2.29 -8.91 -14.58
CA LYS A 68 2.55 -9.69 -13.36
C LYS A 68 3.78 -9.15 -12.60
N PRO A 69 3.73 -7.91 -12.13
CA PRO A 69 4.87 -7.29 -11.45
C PRO A 69 5.11 -7.92 -10.08
N ASP A 70 6.36 -7.84 -9.64
CA ASP A 70 6.78 -8.22 -8.29
C ASP A 70 6.62 -7.05 -7.30
N LEU A 71 6.53 -5.82 -7.82
CA LEU A 71 6.29 -4.59 -7.08
C LEU A 71 5.57 -3.57 -7.97
N ILE A 72 4.59 -2.89 -7.42
CA ILE A 72 3.98 -1.70 -8.02
C ILE A 72 4.56 -0.47 -7.30
N VAL A 73 4.98 0.53 -8.06
CA VAL A 73 5.47 1.81 -7.53
C VAL A 73 4.61 2.95 -8.08
N LEU A 74 3.97 3.68 -7.18
CA LEU A 74 3.22 4.89 -7.49
C LEU A 74 4.15 6.09 -7.27
N THR A 75 4.43 6.85 -8.32
CA THR A 75 5.48 7.89 -8.27
C THR A 75 4.95 9.30 -8.16
N GLY A 76 3.79 9.45 -7.57
CA GLY A 76 3.19 10.74 -7.28
C GLY A 76 2.04 11.10 -8.20
N ASP A 77 1.30 12.14 -7.81
CA ASP A 77 0.04 12.57 -8.38
C ASP A 77 -0.92 11.37 -8.52
N ASN A 78 -1.02 10.62 -7.42
CA ASN A 78 -1.77 9.37 -7.36
C ASN A 78 -3.28 9.62 -7.41
N ILE A 79 -3.71 10.74 -6.79
CA ILE A 79 -5.06 11.26 -6.86
C ILE A 79 -5.03 12.74 -7.23
N SER A 80 -6.10 13.23 -7.84
CA SER A 80 -6.34 14.67 -7.97
C SER A 80 -6.91 15.19 -6.65
N GLY A 81 -6.12 15.91 -5.86
CA GLY A 81 -6.60 16.54 -4.63
C GLY A 81 -7.77 17.50 -4.89
N GLY A 82 -7.73 18.26 -5.99
CA GLY A 82 -8.84 19.10 -6.45
C GLY A 82 -10.07 18.32 -6.86
N GLY A 83 -9.91 17.15 -7.49
CA GLY A 83 -10.99 16.22 -7.84
C GLY A 83 -11.48 15.35 -6.67
N SER A 84 -10.74 15.38 -5.55
CA SER A 84 -11.05 14.64 -4.32
C SER A 84 -10.96 15.56 -3.11
N PRO A 85 -11.77 16.64 -3.05
CA PRO A 85 -11.57 17.77 -2.14
C PRO A 85 -11.76 17.46 -0.66
N THR A 86 -12.36 16.34 -0.30
CA THR A 86 -12.58 15.94 1.11
C THR A 86 -11.80 14.69 1.45
N LYS A 87 -11.48 14.49 2.74
CA LYS A 87 -10.82 13.25 3.23
C LYS A 87 -11.59 11.97 2.82
N THR A 88 -12.92 12.02 2.83
CA THR A 88 -13.76 10.90 2.42
C THR A 88 -13.61 10.59 0.94
N LEU A 89 -13.59 11.60 0.09
CA LEU A 89 -13.42 11.44 -1.36
C LEU A 89 -11.99 10.99 -1.70
N ALA A 90 -10.97 11.54 -1.04
CA ALA A 90 -9.60 11.06 -1.18
C ALA A 90 -9.47 9.58 -0.82
N LYS A 91 -10.03 9.18 0.33
CA LYS A 91 -10.07 7.76 0.74
C LYS A 91 -10.77 6.89 -0.29
N PHE A 92 -11.88 7.38 -0.87
CA PHE A 92 -12.62 6.63 -1.86
C PHE A 92 -11.80 6.47 -3.16
N GLY A 93 -11.15 7.53 -3.63
CA GLY A 93 -10.27 7.50 -4.80
C GLY A 93 -9.11 6.50 -4.62
N ILE A 94 -8.39 6.60 -3.51
CA ILE A 94 -7.31 5.67 -3.16
C ILE A 94 -7.83 4.23 -3.13
N ALA A 95 -8.98 3.98 -2.51
CA ALA A 95 -9.56 2.66 -2.43
C ALA A 95 -9.87 2.05 -3.80
N ARG A 96 -10.20 2.85 -4.79
CA ARG A 96 -10.55 2.37 -6.13
C ARG A 96 -9.38 1.66 -6.81
N PHE A 97 -8.19 2.24 -6.82
CA PHE A 97 -7.04 1.58 -7.44
C PHE A 97 -6.33 0.62 -6.48
N MET A 98 -6.22 0.94 -5.19
CA MET A 98 -5.60 0.04 -4.22
C MET A 98 -6.32 -1.31 -4.12
N SER A 99 -7.64 -1.34 -4.29
CA SER A 99 -8.39 -2.60 -4.32
C SER A 99 -8.02 -3.53 -5.49
N ILE A 100 -7.48 -2.99 -6.58
CA ILE A 100 -6.97 -3.79 -7.70
C ILE A 100 -5.68 -4.50 -7.27
N PHE A 101 -4.78 -3.75 -6.65
CA PHE A 101 -3.47 -4.23 -6.21
C PHE A 101 -3.58 -5.25 -5.07
N GLU A 102 -4.46 -4.95 -4.10
CA GLU A 102 -4.78 -5.86 -2.99
C GLU A 102 -5.30 -7.20 -3.48
N LYS A 103 -6.26 -7.19 -4.42
CA LYS A 103 -6.80 -8.42 -5.03
C LYS A 103 -5.77 -9.18 -5.84
N ALA A 104 -4.82 -8.48 -6.44
CA ALA A 104 -3.72 -9.11 -7.19
C ALA A 104 -2.64 -9.67 -6.25
N GLY A 105 -2.62 -9.27 -4.97
CA GLY A 105 -1.62 -9.67 -3.99
C GLY A 105 -0.22 -9.14 -4.32
N VAL A 106 -0.13 -8.02 -5.05
CA VAL A 106 1.15 -7.44 -5.45
C VAL A 106 1.55 -6.34 -4.46
N PRO A 107 2.78 -6.36 -3.92
CA PRO A 107 3.28 -5.30 -3.06
C PRO A 107 3.22 -3.93 -3.75
N VAL A 108 2.86 -2.90 -2.99
CA VAL A 108 2.72 -1.51 -3.46
C VAL A 108 3.56 -0.57 -2.62
N ALA A 109 4.40 0.21 -3.27
CA ALA A 109 5.09 1.36 -2.69
C ALA A 109 4.58 2.64 -3.33
N MET A 110 4.67 3.78 -2.64
CA MET A 110 4.24 5.06 -3.19
C MET A 110 5.09 6.22 -2.67
N VAL A 111 5.14 7.27 -3.45
CA VAL A 111 5.53 8.62 -3.04
C VAL A 111 4.44 9.61 -3.44
N PHE A 112 4.45 10.78 -2.82
CA PHE A 112 3.52 11.85 -3.15
C PHE A 112 4.05 12.75 -4.25
N GLY A 113 3.15 13.21 -5.12
CA GLY A 113 3.35 14.30 -6.04
C GLY A 113 2.83 15.63 -5.48
N ASN A 114 2.82 16.65 -6.34
CA ASN A 114 2.39 17.99 -5.92
C ASN A 114 0.86 18.15 -5.88
N HIS A 115 0.11 17.36 -6.62
CA HIS A 115 -1.35 17.42 -6.66
C HIS A 115 -2.06 16.57 -5.60
N ASP A 116 -1.39 15.60 -5.00
CA ASP A 116 -2.01 14.72 -4.01
C ASP A 116 -2.60 15.48 -2.81
N SER A 117 -1.94 16.54 -2.36
CA SER A 117 -2.31 17.30 -1.16
C SER A 117 -3.10 18.59 -1.43
N GLU A 118 -3.67 18.77 -2.61
CA GLU A 118 -4.47 19.96 -2.93
C GLU A 118 -5.86 19.99 -2.28
N GLY A 119 -6.33 18.84 -1.78
CA GLY A 119 -7.59 18.72 -1.05
C GLY A 119 -7.43 18.86 0.47
N LEU A 120 -8.47 18.49 1.22
CA LEU A 120 -8.47 18.48 2.69
C LEU A 120 -7.73 17.29 3.31
N ALA A 121 -7.37 16.27 2.55
CA ALA A 121 -6.52 15.17 2.97
C ALA A 121 -5.06 15.56 2.73
N ASN A 122 -4.33 15.86 3.79
CA ASN A 122 -2.90 16.08 3.70
C ASN A 122 -2.14 14.75 3.44
N LYS A 123 -0.82 14.82 3.27
CA LYS A 123 0.00 13.65 2.97
C LYS A 123 -0.06 12.59 4.08
N GLU A 124 -0.08 13.00 5.34
CA GLU A 124 -0.17 12.12 6.50
C GLU A 124 -1.53 11.40 6.56
N ASP A 125 -2.63 12.14 6.31
CA ASP A 125 -3.96 11.53 6.19
C ASP A 125 -3.99 10.45 5.10
N GLN A 126 -3.39 10.74 3.94
CA GLN A 126 -3.36 9.81 2.81
C GLN A 126 -2.44 8.62 3.10
N MET A 127 -1.26 8.83 3.69
CA MET A 127 -0.36 7.76 4.11
C MET A 127 -1.09 6.77 5.02
N ALA A 128 -1.84 7.27 6.01
CA ALA A 128 -2.67 6.43 6.87
C ALA A 128 -3.76 5.67 6.09
N MET A 129 -4.26 6.21 4.97
CA MET A 129 -5.20 5.49 4.11
C MET A 129 -4.53 4.34 3.35
N TYR A 130 -3.32 4.53 2.81
CA TYR A 130 -2.55 3.48 2.14
C TYR A 130 -2.15 2.36 3.10
N GLN A 131 -1.78 2.71 4.34
CA GLN A 131 -1.39 1.74 5.38
C GLN A 131 -2.51 0.78 5.81
N ASN A 132 -3.76 1.03 5.40
CA ASN A 132 -4.87 0.09 5.65
C ASN A 132 -4.90 -1.10 4.67
N TYR A 133 -4.00 -1.17 3.70
CA TYR A 133 -3.94 -2.26 2.72
C TYR A 133 -2.78 -3.20 3.03
N ASP A 134 -3.05 -4.49 3.06
CA ASP A 134 -2.02 -5.51 3.33
C ASP A 134 -0.94 -5.53 2.25
N CYS A 135 -1.28 -5.18 1.01
CA CYS A 135 -0.30 -5.09 -0.07
C CYS A 135 0.64 -3.88 0.05
N PHE A 136 0.34 -2.87 0.88
CA PHE A 136 1.18 -1.69 1.00
C PHE A 136 2.44 -1.99 1.80
N VAL A 137 3.61 -1.67 1.21
CA VAL A 137 4.94 -1.91 1.82
C VAL A 137 5.68 -0.63 2.18
N GLY A 138 5.04 0.53 1.98
CA GLY A 138 5.60 1.82 2.37
C GLY A 138 5.35 2.17 3.83
N CYS A 139 5.99 3.23 4.28
CA CYS A 139 5.77 3.81 5.60
C CYS A 139 5.93 5.33 5.55
N GLU A 140 5.60 6.00 6.64
CA GLU A 140 5.77 7.44 6.76
C GLU A 140 7.25 7.84 6.73
N GLY A 141 8.13 6.96 7.20
CA GLY A 141 9.55 7.19 7.34
C GLY A 141 9.94 7.73 8.72
N GLU A 142 11.20 8.09 8.84
CA GLU A 142 11.74 8.72 10.04
C GLU A 142 11.37 10.23 10.06
N ASP A 143 11.80 10.94 11.11
CA ASP A 143 11.58 12.39 11.28
C ASP A 143 12.40 13.21 10.26
N LEU A 144 12.00 13.13 9.00
CA LEU A 144 12.54 13.85 7.86
C LEU A 144 11.50 14.82 7.32
N THR A 145 11.97 15.88 6.66
CA THR A 145 11.07 16.80 5.97
C THR A 145 10.29 16.08 4.87
N GLY A 146 8.97 16.21 4.85
CA GLY A 146 8.07 15.50 3.94
C GLY A 146 7.47 14.24 4.57
N CYS A 147 6.65 13.54 3.83
CA CYS A 147 5.94 12.34 4.26
C CYS A 147 6.21 11.19 3.29
N GLY A 148 6.55 10.01 3.81
CA GLY A 148 6.83 8.84 2.97
C GLY A 148 8.27 8.81 2.43
N ASN A 149 9.24 9.24 3.24
CA ASN A 149 10.66 9.08 2.97
C ASN A 149 11.14 7.76 3.57
N TYR A 150 11.30 6.74 2.75
CA TYR A 150 11.71 5.41 3.18
C TYR A 150 12.51 4.70 2.10
N ASN A 151 13.06 3.56 2.44
CA ASN A 151 13.77 2.71 1.50
C ASN A 151 13.22 1.29 1.52
N LEU A 152 13.31 0.63 0.39
CA LEU A 152 12.85 -0.74 0.18
C LEU A 152 14.02 -1.59 -0.31
N PRO A 153 14.58 -2.45 0.54
CA PRO A 153 15.58 -3.39 0.13
C PRO A 153 14.97 -4.52 -0.71
N ILE A 154 15.62 -4.85 -1.82
CA ILE A 154 15.27 -5.99 -2.67
C ILE A 154 16.39 -7.01 -2.58
N TYR A 155 16.03 -8.20 -2.16
CA TYR A 155 16.97 -9.28 -1.88
C TYR A 155 17.11 -10.25 -3.05
N ASP A 156 18.12 -11.10 -2.99
CA ASP A 156 18.24 -12.24 -3.88
C ASP A 156 17.05 -13.21 -3.71
N SER A 157 16.97 -14.22 -4.57
CA SER A 157 15.86 -15.20 -4.57
C SER A 157 15.73 -15.98 -3.26
N LYS A 158 16.79 -16.06 -2.47
CA LYS A 158 16.79 -16.70 -1.16
C LYS A 158 16.40 -15.76 -0.01
N GLY A 159 16.37 -14.44 -0.27
CA GLY A 159 16.13 -13.44 0.77
C GLY A 159 17.32 -13.18 1.69
N GLU A 160 18.52 -13.59 1.30
CA GLU A 160 19.72 -13.53 2.15
C GLU A 160 20.58 -12.31 1.89
N LYS A 161 20.70 -11.90 0.62
CA LYS A 161 21.57 -10.82 0.21
C LYS A 161 20.77 -9.70 -0.45
N MET A 162 20.85 -8.49 0.09
CA MET A 162 20.31 -7.29 -0.56
C MET A 162 21.08 -7.02 -1.85
N LEU A 163 20.36 -6.97 -2.97
CA LEU A 163 20.92 -6.67 -4.29
C LEU A 163 20.65 -5.23 -4.71
N TYR A 164 19.48 -4.70 -4.38
CA TYR A 164 19.08 -3.33 -4.67
C TYR A 164 18.39 -2.71 -3.47
N ASN A 165 18.39 -1.38 -3.45
CA ASN A 165 17.65 -0.60 -2.48
C ASN A 165 16.95 0.54 -3.21
N LEU A 166 15.62 0.56 -3.19
CA LEU A 166 14.83 1.64 -3.75
C LEU A 166 14.67 2.74 -2.69
N TRP A 167 14.98 3.96 -3.06
CA TRP A 167 14.78 5.14 -2.23
C TRP A 167 13.50 5.83 -2.65
N MET A 168 12.53 5.83 -1.76
CA MET A 168 11.25 6.51 -1.91
C MET A 168 11.39 7.86 -1.21
N ILE A 169 11.33 8.95 -1.99
CA ILE A 169 11.62 10.29 -1.48
C ILE A 169 10.47 11.24 -1.83
N ASP A 170 9.90 11.87 -0.82
CA ASP A 170 8.98 12.98 -1.01
C ASP A 170 9.77 14.23 -1.40
N SER A 171 9.73 14.58 -2.67
CA SER A 171 10.38 15.80 -3.20
C SER A 171 9.65 17.10 -2.85
N LEU A 172 8.60 17.01 -2.03
CA LEU A 172 7.75 18.12 -1.62
C LEU A 172 6.89 18.68 -2.76
N THR A 173 6.42 19.93 -2.56
CA THR A 173 5.66 20.66 -3.55
C THR A 173 6.48 21.86 -4.05
N TYR A 174 5.83 22.84 -4.64
CA TYR A 174 6.49 24.03 -5.18
C TYR A 174 7.35 24.74 -4.15
N ASN A 175 8.61 24.99 -4.50
CA ASN A 175 9.48 25.82 -3.70
C ASN A 175 8.99 27.29 -3.82
N ARG A 176 8.22 27.74 -2.85
CA ARG A 176 7.93 29.17 -2.72
C ARG A 176 9.18 29.81 -2.10
N HIS A 177 10.12 30.24 -2.95
CA HIS A 177 11.12 31.16 -2.47
C HIS A 177 10.38 32.40 -1.92
N PRO A 178 10.53 32.75 -0.65
CA PRO A 178 10.13 34.06 -0.23
C PRO A 178 11.02 35.06 -1.01
N GLU A 179 10.41 35.92 -1.84
CA GLU A 179 11.06 37.08 -2.42
C GLU A 179 11.52 38.01 -1.31
#